data_58d01fc1be23507767ada11e0c167a62
#
_entry.id   58d01fc1be23507767ada11e0c167a62
#
_cell.length_a   1.000
_cell.length_b   1.000
_cell.length_c   1.000
_cell.angle_alpha   90.00
_cell.angle_beta   90.00
_cell.angle_gamma   90.00
#
_symmetry.space_group_name_H-M   'P 1'
#
loop_
_entity.id
_entity.type
_entity.pdbx_description
1 polymer ?
#
loop_
_entity_poly.entity_id
_entity_poly.type
_entity_poly.pdbx_seq_one_letter_code
_entity_poly.pdbx_strand_id
1 'polypeptide(L)'
;MAKVPKGDYGVFGGDAGQAGSTLMQGGYRDVLEPRVGKGDIKIEMDQFTPGWKTEPAQANAENALTANNNKVDAFLVSYDGMSLGVLQAIEAAGIKPGSILVTGQDMEMSAAQAIVEGRQFGSLWPAPDEMATAGANAAVAMAQCKDIGATTTADNGAGKIPWVKTPIYLVSQDKMADFVCKHSYWFKIDEVYKNVPDKKPTCK
;
A
#
# COMPACT_ATOMS: atom_id res chain seq x y z
N MET A 1 -8.74 5.67 -6.59
CA MET A 1 -8.78 6.73 -7.60
C MET A 1 -10.08 7.55 -7.63
N ALA A 2 -11.17 7.07 -7.06
CA ALA A 2 -12.42 7.85 -7.05
C ALA A 2 -12.40 9.12 -6.18
N LYS A 3 -11.46 9.22 -5.21
CA LYS A 3 -11.41 10.38 -4.28
C LYS A 3 -10.53 11.53 -4.77
N VAL A 4 -9.50 11.26 -5.56
CA VAL A 4 -8.62 12.28 -6.15
C VAL A 4 -8.43 11.96 -7.64
N PRO A 5 -9.42 12.29 -8.49
CA PRO A 5 -9.38 11.95 -9.91
C PRO A 5 -8.41 12.82 -10.72
N LYS A 6 -8.03 13.99 -10.19
CA LYS A 6 -7.10 14.95 -10.78
C LYS A 6 -6.21 15.52 -9.70
N GLY A 7 -4.99 15.93 -10.03
CA GLY A 7 -4.11 16.61 -9.10
C GLY A 7 -2.65 16.20 -9.20
N ASP A 8 -1.88 16.63 -8.23
CA ASP A 8 -0.43 16.51 -8.14
C ASP A 8 -0.06 15.33 -7.23
N TYR A 9 0.71 14.37 -7.77
CA TYR A 9 0.99 13.09 -7.13
C TYR A 9 2.48 12.89 -6.86
N GLY A 10 2.82 12.35 -5.67
CA GLY A 10 4.10 11.72 -5.38
C GLY A 10 3.97 10.18 -5.47
N VAL A 11 4.98 9.52 -6.04
CA VAL A 11 5.05 8.06 -6.15
C VAL A 11 6.34 7.58 -5.50
N PHE A 12 6.23 6.79 -4.43
CA PHE A 12 7.37 6.29 -3.68
C PHE A 12 7.43 4.76 -3.74
N GLY A 13 8.36 4.27 -4.56
CA GLY A 13 8.75 2.86 -4.60
C GLY A 13 9.64 2.50 -3.42
N GLY A 14 9.82 1.20 -3.19
CA GLY A 14 10.77 0.69 -2.22
C GLY A 14 12.21 0.73 -2.73
N ASP A 15 13.02 -0.27 -2.38
CA ASP A 15 14.41 -0.36 -2.84
C ASP A 15 14.50 -0.64 -4.35
N ALA A 16 15.27 0.18 -5.07
CA ALA A 16 15.41 0.07 -6.53
C ALA A 16 16.04 -1.26 -6.99
N GLY A 17 16.83 -1.91 -6.12
CA GLY A 17 17.46 -3.21 -6.42
C GLY A 17 16.51 -4.40 -6.30
N GLN A 18 15.28 -4.21 -5.84
CA GLN A 18 14.31 -5.27 -5.62
C GLN A 18 13.25 -5.33 -6.72
N ALA A 19 13.09 -6.52 -7.31
CA ALA A 19 12.12 -6.75 -8.38
C ALA A 19 10.67 -6.39 -7.97
N GLY A 20 10.27 -6.70 -6.73
CA GLY A 20 8.94 -6.35 -6.21
C GLY A 20 8.68 -4.84 -6.22
N SER A 21 9.68 -4.04 -5.83
CA SER A 21 9.59 -2.58 -5.86
C SER A 21 9.38 -2.05 -7.28
N THR A 22 10.19 -2.54 -8.23
CA THR A 22 10.09 -2.15 -9.65
C THR A 22 8.74 -2.55 -10.26
N LEU A 23 8.24 -3.76 -9.93
CA LEU A 23 6.94 -4.22 -10.41
C LEU A 23 5.78 -3.37 -9.87
N MET A 24 5.82 -3.02 -8.58
CA MET A 24 4.79 -2.14 -7.99
C MET A 24 4.80 -0.76 -8.63
N GLN A 25 5.98 -0.18 -8.82
CA GLN A 25 6.11 1.14 -9.45
C GLN A 25 5.66 1.11 -10.91
N GLY A 26 5.96 0.02 -11.64
CA GLY A 26 5.40 -0.24 -12.97
C GLY A 26 3.87 -0.26 -12.96
N GLY A 27 3.26 -0.97 -12.03
CA GLY A 27 1.80 -1.02 -11.87
C GLY A 27 1.17 0.33 -11.55
N TYR A 28 1.83 1.20 -10.78
CA TYR A 28 1.37 2.59 -10.60
C TYR A 28 1.42 3.35 -11.92
N ARG A 29 2.51 3.26 -12.67
CA ARG A 29 2.66 3.93 -13.98
C ARG A 29 1.63 3.48 -14.97
N ASP A 30 1.36 2.20 -15.10
CA ASP A 30 0.34 1.65 -16.01
C ASP A 30 -1.04 2.33 -15.82
N VAL A 31 -1.35 2.69 -14.57
CA VAL A 31 -2.62 3.35 -14.23
C VAL A 31 -2.55 4.88 -14.34
N LEU A 32 -1.40 5.48 -14.03
CA LEU A 32 -1.24 6.94 -13.96
C LEU A 32 -0.89 7.55 -15.32
N GLU A 33 -0.02 6.92 -16.12
CA GLU A 33 0.47 7.48 -17.40
C GLU A 33 -0.65 7.89 -18.36
N PRO A 34 -1.72 7.09 -18.57
CA PRO A 34 -2.84 7.52 -19.43
C PRO A 34 -3.55 8.77 -18.92
N ARG A 35 -3.45 9.08 -17.63
CA ARG A 35 -4.06 10.26 -17.02
C ARG A 35 -3.12 11.45 -17.00
N VAL A 36 -1.82 11.20 -16.88
CA VAL A 36 -0.78 12.21 -17.08
C VAL A 36 -0.84 12.72 -18.53
N GLY A 37 -0.95 11.81 -19.50
CA GLY A 37 -1.10 12.17 -20.92
C GLY A 37 -2.37 12.99 -21.24
N LYS A 38 -3.40 12.92 -20.40
CA LYS A 38 -4.62 13.74 -20.51
C LYS A 38 -4.54 15.05 -19.73
N GLY A 39 -3.46 15.29 -18.97
CA GLY A 39 -3.34 16.44 -18.08
C GLY A 39 -4.22 16.38 -16.83
N ASP A 40 -4.78 15.22 -16.48
CA ASP A 40 -5.56 15.03 -15.25
C ASP A 40 -4.67 14.90 -14.02
N ILE A 41 -3.49 14.29 -14.19
CA ILE A 41 -2.53 14.02 -13.10
C ILE A 41 -1.17 14.57 -13.52
N LYS A 42 -0.47 15.20 -12.57
CA LYS A 42 0.94 15.52 -12.66
C LYS A 42 1.71 14.70 -11.62
N ILE A 43 2.77 14.04 -12.04
CA ILE A 43 3.68 13.35 -11.11
C ILE A 43 4.78 14.34 -10.72
N GLU A 44 4.71 14.85 -9.51
CA GLU A 44 5.65 15.83 -8.96
C GLU A 44 6.95 15.18 -8.48
N MET A 45 6.86 13.93 -8.02
CA MET A 45 8.01 13.15 -7.60
C MET A 45 7.73 11.67 -7.85
N ASP A 46 8.71 10.98 -8.44
CA ASP A 46 8.72 9.53 -8.63
C ASP A 46 10.10 9.02 -8.18
N GLN A 47 10.16 8.45 -6.96
CA GLN A 47 11.41 8.11 -6.30
C GLN A 47 11.37 6.70 -5.70
N PHE A 48 12.50 6.02 -5.76
CA PHE A 48 12.75 4.85 -4.93
C PHE A 48 13.21 5.26 -3.53
N THR A 49 12.90 4.42 -2.56
CA THR A 49 13.23 4.65 -1.15
C THR A 49 14.19 3.57 -0.69
N PRO A 50 15.48 3.87 -0.52
CA PRO A 50 16.51 2.89 -0.16
C PRO A 50 16.16 2.14 1.12
N GLY A 51 16.22 0.80 1.04
CA GLY A 51 15.95 -0.11 2.15
C GLY A 51 14.53 -0.06 2.70
N TRP A 52 13.55 0.51 1.99
CA TRP A 52 12.14 0.66 2.42
C TRP A 52 11.98 1.45 3.73
N LYS A 53 12.92 2.33 4.04
CA LYS A 53 13.00 3.00 5.34
C LYS A 53 12.06 4.20 5.45
N THR A 54 11.60 4.46 6.68
CA THR A 54 10.73 5.57 7.03
C THR A 54 11.38 6.92 6.78
N GLU A 55 12.64 7.11 7.23
CA GLU A 55 13.32 8.40 7.18
C GLU A 55 13.60 8.88 5.75
N PRO A 56 14.09 8.05 4.80
CA PRO A 56 14.20 8.47 3.41
C PRO A 56 12.85 8.78 2.76
N ALA A 57 11.78 8.06 3.12
CA ALA A 57 10.44 8.36 2.62
C ALA A 57 9.92 9.70 3.16
N GLN A 58 10.19 10.00 4.43
CA GLN A 58 9.89 11.31 5.02
C GLN A 58 10.62 12.43 4.28
N ALA A 59 11.94 12.31 4.08
CA ALA A 59 12.73 13.30 3.35
C ALA A 59 12.23 13.51 1.91
N ASN A 60 11.86 12.44 1.21
CA ASN A 60 11.27 12.53 -0.12
C ASN A 60 9.94 13.30 -0.09
N ALA A 61 9.09 13.05 0.90
CA ALA A 61 7.81 13.74 1.03
C ALA A 61 8.00 15.23 1.39
N GLU A 62 8.93 15.56 2.29
CA GLU A 62 9.31 16.95 2.64
C GLU A 62 9.82 17.71 1.41
N ASN A 63 10.66 17.07 0.59
CA ASN A 63 11.13 17.65 -0.66
C ASN A 63 10.00 17.88 -1.66
N ALA A 64 9.10 16.90 -1.83
CA ALA A 64 7.95 17.03 -2.72
C ALA A 64 7.02 18.16 -2.27
N LEU A 65 6.68 18.24 -1.00
CA LEU A 65 5.84 19.28 -0.43
C LEU A 65 6.48 20.67 -0.60
N THR A 66 7.76 20.81 -0.27
CA THR A 66 8.49 22.08 -0.38
C THR A 66 8.56 22.56 -1.82
N ALA A 67 8.94 21.67 -2.75
CA ALA A 67 9.08 22.01 -4.17
C ALA A 67 7.75 22.46 -4.81
N ASN A 68 6.62 22.00 -4.27
CA ASN A 68 5.28 22.28 -4.81
C ASN A 68 4.44 23.22 -3.92
N ASN A 69 5.07 23.96 -3.01
CA ASN A 69 4.37 24.87 -2.10
C ASN A 69 3.22 24.17 -1.34
N ASN A 70 3.45 22.96 -0.86
CA ASN A 70 2.50 22.09 -0.18
C ASN A 70 1.26 21.68 -1.02
N LYS A 71 1.32 21.83 -2.34
CA LYS A 71 0.23 21.46 -3.25
C LYS A 71 0.48 20.08 -3.83
N VAL A 72 0.30 19.05 -3.01
CA VAL A 72 0.30 17.64 -3.39
C VAL A 72 -1.03 17.07 -2.94
N ASP A 73 -1.71 16.35 -3.84
CA ASP A 73 -3.04 15.78 -3.58
C ASP A 73 -2.98 14.31 -3.14
N ALA A 74 -1.96 13.59 -3.58
CA ALA A 74 -1.79 12.18 -3.20
C ALA A 74 -0.33 11.73 -3.16
N PHE A 75 -0.03 10.84 -2.22
CA PHE A 75 1.19 10.03 -2.20
C PHE A 75 0.83 8.54 -2.36
N LEU A 76 1.31 7.93 -3.44
CA LEU A 76 1.23 6.49 -3.65
C LEU A 76 2.52 5.86 -3.12
N VAL A 77 2.40 5.10 -2.05
CA VAL A 77 3.53 4.60 -1.29
C VAL A 77 3.46 3.07 -1.22
N SER A 78 4.56 2.41 -1.56
CA SER A 78 4.62 0.96 -1.74
C SER A 78 4.75 0.15 -0.44
N TYR A 79 4.82 0.80 0.74
CA TYR A 79 4.95 0.14 2.03
C TYR A 79 4.48 1.04 3.19
N ASP A 80 3.84 0.47 4.20
CA ASP A 80 3.26 1.20 5.33
C ASP A 80 4.30 1.89 6.22
N GLY A 81 5.47 1.28 6.42
CA GLY A 81 6.56 1.92 7.15
C GLY A 81 7.07 3.19 6.46
N MET A 82 7.05 3.22 5.11
CA MET A 82 7.34 4.43 4.34
C MET A 82 6.18 5.43 4.42
N SER A 83 4.93 4.96 4.41
CA SER A 83 3.75 5.83 4.58
C SER A 83 3.77 6.57 5.90
N LEU A 84 4.28 5.96 6.97
CA LEU A 84 4.48 6.62 8.25
C LEU A 84 5.39 7.85 8.11
N GLY A 85 6.50 7.74 7.38
CA GLY A 85 7.39 8.87 7.10
C GLY A 85 6.71 9.98 6.29
N VAL A 86 5.92 9.61 5.28
CA VAL A 86 5.12 10.57 4.51
C VAL A 86 4.10 11.31 5.39
N LEU A 87 3.42 10.61 6.29
CA LEU A 87 2.47 11.21 7.23
C LEU A 87 3.19 12.18 8.19
N GLN A 88 4.38 11.83 8.66
CA GLN A 88 5.21 12.72 9.51
C GLN A 88 5.60 13.99 8.75
N ALA A 89 5.97 13.91 7.48
CA ALA A 89 6.28 15.07 6.65
C ALA A 89 5.06 15.98 6.45
N ILE A 90 3.88 15.41 6.22
CA ILE A 90 2.61 16.14 6.07
C ILE A 90 2.28 16.89 7.38
N GLU A 91 2.42 16.23 8.52
CA GLU A 91 2.18 16.81 9.83
C GLU A 91 3.18 17.92 10.17
N ALA A 92 4.48 17.70 9.89
CA ALA A 92 5.54 18.69 10.08
C ALA A 92 5.34 19.94 9.21
N ALA A 93 4.78 19.80 8.02
CA ALA A 93 4.40 20.91 7.15
C ALA A 93 3.14 21.69 7.61
N GLY A 94 2.53 21.28 8.72
CA GLY A 94 1.29 21.90 9.24
C GLY A 94 0.06 21.63 8.38
N ILE A 95 0.10 20.62 7.52
CA ILE A 95 -1.01 20.25 6.64
C ILE A 95 -2.00 19.39 7.43
N LYS A 96 -3.29 19.69 7.26
CA LYS A 96 -4.35 18.96 7.97
C LYS A 96 -4.29 17.46 7.67
N PRO A 97 -4.24 16.58 8.69
CA PRO A 97 -4.27 15.16 8.52
C PRO A 97 -5.46 14.70 7.65
N GLY A 98 -5.19 13.82 6.70
CA GLY A 98 -6.21 13.27 5.78
C GLY A 98 -6.61 14.20 4.62
N SER A 99 -6.03 15.39 4.49
CA SER A 99 -6.27 16.27 3.32
C SER A 99 -5.48 15.82 2.09
N ILE A 100 -4.32 15.19 2.29
CA ILE A 100 -3.56 14.52 1.24
C ILE A 100 -3.85 13.02 1.32
N LEU A 101 -4.16 12.40 0.19
CA LEU A 101 -4.40 10.97 0.13
C LEU A 101 -3.07 10.22 0.21
N VAL A 102 -2.89 9.39 1.24
CA VAL A 102 -1.70 8.54 1.40
C VAL A 102 -2.10 7.08 1.34
N THR A 103 -1.44 6.30 0.49
CA THR A 103 -1.62 4.84 0.42
C THR A 103 -0.44 4.13 1.06
N GLY A 104 -0.60 2.85 1.34
CA GLY A 104 0.45 1.96 1.80
C GLY A 104 0.22 0.52 1.39
N GLN A 105 1.05 -0.38 1.89
CA GLN A 105 0.96 -1.82 1.69
C GLN A 105 1.45 -2.56 2.93
N ASP A 106 0.98 -3.78 3.10
CA ASP A 106 1.23 -4.80 4.12
C ASP A 106 0.36 -4.71 5.36
N MET A 107 -0.43 -3.64 5.54
CA MET A 107 -1.34 -3.44 6.67
C MET A 107 -0.64 -3.58 8.02
N GLU A 108 0.41 -2.80 8.24
CA GLU A 108 1.05 -2.73 9.55
C GLU A 108 0.15 -2.11 10.61
N MET A 109 0.43 -2.36 11.89
CA MET A 109 -0.34 -1.80 13.00
C MET A 109 -0.40 -0.27 12.96
N SER A 110 0.72 0.39 12.62
CA SER A 110 0.80 1.83 12.45
C SER A 110 -0.12 2.38 11.34
N ALA A 111 -0.21 1.65 10.23
CA ALA A 111 -1.12 1.98 9.13
C ALA A 111 -2.58 1.74 9.51
N ALA A 112 -2.88 0.62 10.18
CA ALA A 112 -4.23 0.35 10.68
C ALA A 112 -4.72 1.48 11.60
N GLN A 113 -3.86 1.96 12.50
CA GLN A 113 -4.14 3.11 13.37
C GLN A 113 -4.33 4.40 12.56
N ALA A 114 -3.41 4.71 11.64
CA ALA A 114 -3.50 5.91 10.81
C ALA A 114 -4.78 5.92 9.93
N ILE A 115 -5.22 4.76 9.46
CA ILE A 115 -6.45 4.62 8.66
C ILE A 115 -7.70 4.90 9.52
N VAL A 116 -7.81 4.33 10.73
CA VAL A 116 -8.99 4.58 11.59
C VAL A 116 -9.03 6.00 12.12
N GLU A 117 -7.86 6.63 12.31
CA GLU A 117 -7.71 8.04 12.63
C GLU A 117 -8.06 8.98 11.47
N GLY A 118 -8.03 8.47 10.23
CA GLY A 118 -8.31 9.24 9.02
C GLY A 118 -7.09 9.99 8.46
N ARG A 119 -5.89 9.65 8.90
CA ARG A 119 -4.62 10.22 8.41
C ARG A 119 -4.12 9.54 7.14
N GLN A 120 -4.31 8.22 7.03
CA GLN A 120 -4.00 7.42 5.85
C GLN A 120 -5.29 6.98 5.16
N PHE A 121 -5.32 6.99 3.84
CA PHE A 121 -6.49 6.58 3.06
C PHE A 121 -6.76 5.08 3.16
N GLY A 122 -5.73 4.27 3.05
CA GLY A 122 -5.82 2.82 3.08
C GLY A 122 -4.48 2.16 2.84
N SER A 123 -4.45 0.85 3.07
CA SER A 123 -3.31 -0.01 2.81
C SER A 123 -3.74 -1.24 2.02
N LEU A 124 -2.85 -1.78 1.20
CA LEU A 124 -3.05 -3.06 0.52
C LEU A 124 -2.69 -4.19 1.48
N TRP A 125 -3.63 -5.12 1.67
CA TRP A 125 -3.44 -6.35 2.44
C TRP A 125 -3.14 -7.52 1.49
N PRO A 126 -1.92 -8.09 1.52
CA PRO A 126 -1.55 -9.21 0.64
C PRO A 126 -2.10 -10.55 1.11
N ALA A 127 -2.90 -10.60 2.18
CA ALA A 127 -3.48 -11.82 2.77
C ALA A 127 -2.44 -12.93 2.97
N PRO A 128 -1.47 -12.77 3.90
CA PRO A 128 -0.35 -13.70 4.06
C PRO A 128 -0.79 -15.12 4.44
N ASP A 129 -1.92 -15.28 5.11
CA ASP A 129 -2.53 -16.57 5.41
C ASP A 129 -3.03 -17.30 4.14
N GLU A 130 -3.66 -16.57 3.22
CA GLU A 130 -4.08 -17.11 1.91
C GLU A 130 -2.85 -17.43 1.04
N MET A 131 -1.83 -16.57 1.05
CA MET A 131 -0.56 -16.81 0.34
C MET A 131 0.15 -18.07 0.87
N ALA A 132 0.28 -18.20 2.19
CA ALA A 132 0.91 -19.36 2.81
C ALA A 132 0.14 -20.65 2.51
N THR A 133 -1.20 -20.59 2.57
CA THR A 133 -2.06 -21.74 2.24
C THR A 133 -1.91 -22.14 0.78
N ALA A 134 -1.91 -21.19 -0.15
CA ALA A 134 -1.71 -21.47 -1.57
C ALA A 134 -0.33 -22.07 -1.84
N GLY A 135 0.72 -21.56 -1.22
CA GLY A 135 2.08 -22.09 -1.31
C GLY A 135 2.20 -23.51 -0.78
N ALA A 136 1.62 -23.78 0.40
CA ALA A 136 1.61 -25.13 0.97
C ALA A 136 0.86 -26.14 0.08
N ASN A 137 -0.32 -25.77 -0.43
CA ASN A 137 -1.10 -26.61 -1.33
C ASN A 137 -0.35 -26.90 -2.63
N ALA A 138 0.31 -25.91 -3.22
CA ALA A 138 1.13 -26.09 -4.41
C ALA A 138 2.30 -27.04 -4.14
N ALA A 139 3.00 -26.90 -3.02
CA ALA A 139 4.10 -27.79 -2.64
C ALA A 139 3.64 -29.26 -2.49
N VAL A 140 2.49 -29.48 -1.82
CA VAL A 140 1.92 -30.83 -1.68
C VAL A 140 1.50 -31.40 -3.02
N ALA A 141 0.88 -30.61 -3.89
CA ALA A 141 0.49 -31.06 -5.24
C ALA A 141 1.73 -31.48 -6.06
N MET A 142 2.79 -30.66 -6.03
CA MET A 142 4.06 -30.99 -6.70
C MET A 142 4.69 -32.27 -6.18
N ALA A 143 4.71 -32.47 -4.85
CA ALA A 143 5.23 -33.71 -4.24
C ALA A 143 4.43 -34.95 -4.63
N GLN A 144 3.17 -34.79 -5.02
CA GLN A 144 2.29 -35.86 -5.51
C GLN A 144 2.23 -35.94 -7.04
N CYS A 145 3.08 -35.19 -7.76
CA CYS A 145 3.04 -35.09 -9.23
C CYS A 145 1.66 -34.69 -9.79
N LYS A 146 0.94 -33.86 -9.04
CA LYS A 146 -0.37 -33.30 -9.40
C LYS A 146 -0.26 -31.85 -9.89
N ASP A 147 -1.30 -31.37 -10.58
CA ASP A 147 -1.44 -29.97 -10.95
C ASP A 147 -1.51 -29.08 -9.69
N ILE A 148 -0.75 -27.97 -9.69
CA ILE A 148 -0.73 -26.98 -8.60
C ILE A 148 -1.96 -26.07 -8.61
N GLY A 149 -2.86 -26.17 -9.58
CA GLY A 149 -4.00 -25.28 -9.73
C GLY A 149 -3.62 -23.87 -10.24
N ALA A 150 -2.58 -23.78 -11.08
CA ALA A 150 -2.16 -22.51 -11.64
C ALA A 150 -3.25 -21.87 -12.51
N THR A 151 -3.56 -20.61 -12.27
CA THR A 151 -4.58 -19.86 -13.03
C THR A 151 -3.97 -19.02 -14.16
N THR A 152 -2.65 -18.85 -14.18
CA THR A 152 -1.91 -18.06 -15.16
C THR A 152 -0.43 -18.49 -15.19
N THR A 153 0.38 -17.77 -15.93
CA THR A 153 1.84 -17.95 -15.95
C THR A 153 2.56 -16.66 -15.60
N ALA A 154 3.73 -16.76 -14.99
CA ALA A 154 4.68 -15.66 -14.81
C ALA A 154 5.95 -15.96 -15.59
N ASP A 155 6.56 -14.93 -16.19
CA ASP A 155 7.88 -15.03 -16.80
C ASP A 155 8.93 -14.69 -15.74
N ASN A 156 9.86 -15.61 -15.49
CA ASN A 156 10.93 -15.46 -14.50
C ASN A 156 12.30 -15.12 -15.15
N GLY A 157 12.30 -14.78 -16.44
CA GLY A 157 13.51 -14.53 -17.23
C GLY A 157 14.13 -15.80 -17.85
N ALA A 158 13.84 -17.00 -17.34
CA ALA A 158 14.23 -18.28 -17.91
C ALA A 158 13.09 -18.94 -18.71
N GLY A 159 11.87 -18.47 -18.54
CA GLY A 159 10.67 -18.94 -19.23
C GLY A 159 9.39 -18.70 -18.45
N LYS A 160 8.28 -19.11 -19.09
CA LYS A 160 6.96 -19.02 -18.45
C LYS A 160 6.75 -20.17 -17.49
N ILE A 161 6.54 -19.84 -16.21
CA ILE A 161 6.23 -20.80 -15.16
C ILE A 161 4.77 -20.70 -14.74
N PRO A 162 4.13 -21.81 -14.32
CA PRO A 162 2.80 -21.79 -13.75
C PRO A 162 2.73 -20.90 -12.51
N TRP A 163 1.68 -20.08 -12.39
CA TRP A 163 1.51 -19.15 -11.28
C TRP A 163 0.11 -19.26 -10.66
N VAL A 164 0.08 -19.53 -9.35
CA VAL A 164 -1.12 -19.43 -8.53
C VAL A 164 -1.22 -18.02 -7.98
N LYS A 165 -2.12 -17.22 -8.55
CA LYS A 165 -2.38 -15.84 -8.05
C LYS A 165 -3.16 -15.89 -6.74
N THR A 166 -2.66 -15.19 -5.74
CA THR A 166 -3.40 -14.89 -4.51
C THR A 166 -3.99 -13.48 -4.55
N PRO A 167 -5.14 -13.24 -3.91
CA PRO A 167 -5.77 -11.93 -3.91
C PRO A 167 -4.97 -10.90 -3.08
N ILE A 168 -5.14 -9.63 -3.45
CA ILE A 168 -4.69 -8.47 -2.67
C ILE A 168 -5.91 -7.59 -2.42
N TYR A 169 -6.12 -7.17 -1.18
CA TYR A 169 -7.29 -6.41 -0.76
C TYR A 169 -6.90 -4.98 -0.39
N LEU A 170 -7.61 -3.99 -0.93
CA LEU A 170 -7.52 -2.63 -0.43
C LEU A 170 -8.39 -2.51 0.82
N VAL A 171 -7.78 -2.19 1.94
CA VAL A 171 -8.45 -1.89 3.21
C VAL A 171 -8.39 -0.39 3.46
N SER A 172 -9.52 0.28 3.30
CA SER A 172 -9.73 1.70 3.57
C SER A 172 -10.55 1.88 4.84
N GLN A 173 -10.69 3.11 5.30
CA GLN A 173 -11.34 3.42 6.59
C GLN A 173 -12.74 2.81 6.71
N ASP A 174 -13.53 2.83 5.64
CA ASP A 174 -14.88 2.24 5.59
C ASP A 174 -14.91 0.71 5.72
N LYS A 175 -13.80 0.04 5.43
CA LYS A 175 -13.64 -1.42 5.51
C LYS A 175 -12.95 -1.89 6.79
N MET A 176 -12.34 -0.97 7.56
CA MET A 176 -11.51 -1.34 8.71
C MET A 176 -12.27 -2.10 9.78
N ALA A 177 -13.52 -1.75 10.07
CA ALA A 177 -14.31 -2.42 11.09
C ALA A 177 -14.48 -3.92 10.78
N ASP A 178 -14.94 -4.23 9.56
CA ASP A 178 -15.13 -5.62 9.12
C ASP A 178 -13.78 -6.34 9.02
N PHE A 179 -12.75 -5.65 8.54
CA PHE A 179 -11.41 -6.20 8.38
C PHE A 179 -10.81 -6.65 9.72
N VAL A 180 -10.79 -5.79 10.75
CA VAL A 180 -10.20 -6.14 12.05
C VAL A 180 -11.02 -7.20 12.78
N CYS A 181 -12.35 -7.23 12.61
CA CYS A 181 -13.19 -8.28 13.19
C CYS A 181 -12.89 -9.64 12.54
N LYS A 182 -12.75 -9.69 11.23
CA LYS A 182 -12.42 -10.91 10.48
C LYS A 182 -11.00 -11.41 10.78
N HIS A 183 -10.04 -10.50 10.96
CA HIS A 183 -8.63 -10.82 11.18
C HIS A 183 -8.16 -10.53 12.62
N SER A 184 -9.02 -10.78 13.61
CA SER A 184 -8.73 -10.56 15.04
C SER A 184 -7.56 -11.41 15.57
N TYR A 185 -7.20 -12.48 14.88
CA TYR A 185 -5.99 -13.28 15.16
C TYR A 185 -4.69 -12.54 14.78
N TRP A 186 -4.77 -11.53 13.87
CA TRP A 186 -3.63 -10.72 13.42
C TRP A 186 -3.60 -9.37 14.12
N PHE A 187 -4.77 -8.75 14.31
CA PHE A 187 -4.91 -7.40 14.88
C PHE A 187 -5.68 -7.45 16.21
N LYS A 188 -5.08 -6.91 17.25
CA LYS A 188 -5.81 -6.62 18.49
C LYS A 188 -6.60 -5.34 18.30
N ILE A 189 -7.92 -5.45 18.32
CA ILE A 189 -8.85 -4.34 18.04
C ILE A 189 -8.58 -3.14 18.93
N ASP A 190 -8.31 -3.37 20.23
CA ASP A 190 -8.01 -2.31 21.18
C ASP A 190 -6.72 -1.54 20.83
N GLU A 191 -5.75 -2.20 20.24
CA GLU A 191 -4.52 -1.56 19.77
C GLU A 191 -4.76 -0.74 18.51
N VAL A 192 -5.56 -1.23 17.57
CA VAL A 192 -5.92 -0.50 16.33
C VAL A 192 -6.66 0.78 16.65
N TYR A 193 -7.64 0.73 17.57
CA TYR A 193 -8.52 1.85 17.88
C TYR A 193 -8.10 2.63 19.14
N LYS A 194 -6.87 2.46 19.64
CA LYS A 194 -6.40 3.06 20.90
C LYS A 194 -6.56 4.59 20.97
N ASN A 195 -6.36 5.28 19.85
CA ASN A 195 -6.46 6.73 19.77
C ASN A 195 -7.85 7.23 19.36
N VAL A 196 -8.74 6.34 18.96
CA VAL A 196 -10.11 6.63 18.52
C VAL A 196 -11.09 5.59 19.07
N PRO A 197 -11.15 5.41 20.42
CA PRO A 197 -11.92 4.33 21.05
C PRO A 197 -13.42 4.40 20.72
N ASP A 198 -13.95 5.60 20.46
CA ASP A 198 -15.35 5.81 20.10
C ASP A 198 -15.72 5.23 18.71
N LYS A 199 -14.71 4.97 17.85
CA LYS A 199 -14.90 4.33 16.55
C LYS A 199 -14.73 2.82 16.57
N LYS A 200 -14.40 2.23 17.74
CA LYS A 200 -14.13 0.80 17.87
C LYS A 200 -15.37 -0.03 17.53
N PRO A 201 -15.26 -1.01 16.59
CA PRO A 201 -16.39 -1.85 16.22
C PRO A 201 -16.72 -2.88 17.32
N THR A 202 -17.98 -3.29 17.35
CA THR A 202 -18.39 -4.51 18.08
C THR A 202 -18.38 -5.66 17.10
N CYS A 203 -17.42 -6.56 17.24
CA CYS A 203 -17.38 -7.78 16.42
C CYS A 203 -18.43 -8.77 16.88
N LYS A 204 -19.17 -9.36 15.94
CA LYS A 204 -20.19 -10.38 16.16
C LYS A 204 -19.59 -11.76 15.97
#